data_97f9936d9ae72b3c0827ee3494c87b3f
#
_entry.id   97f9936d9ae72b3c0827ee3494c87b3f
#
_cell.length_a   1.000
_cell.length_b   1.000
_cell.length_c   1.000
_cell.angle_alpha   90.00
_cell.angle_beta   90.00
_cell.angle_gamma   90.00
#
_symmetry.space_group_name_H-M   'P 1'
#
loop_
_entity.id
_entity.type
_entity.pdbx_description
1 polymer ?
#
loop_
_entity_poly.entity_id
_entity_poly.type
_entity_poly.pdbx_seq_one_letter_code
_entity_poly.pdbx_strand_id
1 'polypeptide(L)'
;MKIRFASLVDASHAEQLKELFFFNPMQGRYREEICKTVEEYGAPCLEECESGVRIKTDKLPDVQNLYAVTGSSHRLKIAGALLYYRFVPDTLQILHMVVYPGRGPGNPEAVESVSLSILGELARISRQISGVEFIRLPYGTKRIPICSLSNL
;
A
#
# COMPACT_ATOMS: atom_id res chain seq x y z
N MET A 1 11.17 15.85 -3.07
CA MET A 1 9.73 15.57 -2.90
C MET A 1 9.51 15.01 -1.49
N LYS A 2 8.68 15.69 -0.71
CA LYS A 2 8.40 15.24 0.66
C LYS A 2 7.18 14.31 0.65
N ILE A 3 7.39 13.06 1.04
CA ILE A 3 6.32 12.07 1.21
C ILE A 3 5.76 12.18 2.63
N ARG A 4 4.44 12.17 2.74
CA ARG A 4 3.72 12.04 4.00
C ARG A 4 2.87 10.77 3.94
N PHE A 5 2.48 10.25 5.08
CA PHE A 5 1.70 9.03 5.16
C PHE A 5 0.35 9.27 5.83
N ALA A 6 -0.66 8.58 5.36
CA ALA A 6 -2.02 8.63 5.89
C ALA A 6 -2.68 7.27 5.78
N SER A 7 -3.61 6.98 6.68
CA SER A 7 -4.47 5.78 6.63
C SER A 7 -5.81 6.03 5.93
N LEU A 8 -6.12 7.29 5.67
CA LEU A 8 -7.37 7.72 5.05
C LEU A 8 -7.08 8.95 4.19
N VAL A 9 -7.74 9.06 3.04
CA VAL A 9 -7.69 10.23 2.17
C VAL A 9 -9.08 10.76 1.90
N ASP A 10 -9.19 12.03 1.54
CA ASP A 10 -10.46 12.67 1.22
C ASP A 10 -11.14 12.00 0.03
N ALA A 11 -12.47 12.02 0.02
CA ALA A 11 -13.29 11.41 -1.04
C ALA A 11 -13.00 12.00 -2.44
N SER A 12 -12.48 13.21 -2.53
CA SER A 12 -12.05 13.81 -3.80
C SER A 12 -10.92 13.05 -4.50
N HIS A 13 -10.21 12.17 -3.78
CA HIS A 13 -9.14 11.34 -4.31
C HIS A 13 -9.60 9.95 -4.78
N ALA A 14 -10.91 9.65 -4.76
CA ALA A 14 -11.44 8.35 -5.14
C ALA A 14 -11.04 7.92 -6.57
N GLU A 15 -11.10 8.82 -7.54
CA GLU A 15 -10.70 8.51 -8.92
C GLU A 15 -9.20 8.22 -9.03
N GLN A 16 -8.38 8.96 -8.32
CA GLN A 16 -6.93 8.72 -8.26
C GLN A 16 -6.62 7.32 -7.70
N LEU A 17 -7.32 6.90 -6.66
CA LEU A 17 -7.18 5.57 -6.08
C LEU A 17 -7.63 4.47 -7.05
N LYS A 18 -8.73 4.68 -7.77
CA LYS A 18 -9.19 3.73 -8.79
C LYS A 18 -8.14 3.54 -9.89
N GLU A 19 -7.59 4.62 -10.42
CA GLU A 19 -6.54 4.55 -11.43
C GLU A 19 -5.31 3.80 -10.90
N LEU A 20 -4.91 4.09 -9.66
CA LEU A 20 -3.74 3.48 -9.05
C LEU A 20 -3.91 1.97 -8.85
N PHE A 21 -5.07 1.52 -8.37
CA PHE A 21 -5.32 0.11 -8.04
C PHE A 21 -5.80 -0.72 -9.23
N PHE A 22 -6.56 -0.16 -10.16
CA PHE A 22 -7.22 -0.93 -11.21
C PHE A 22 -6.66 -0.70 -12.61
N PHE A 23 -5.98 0.41 -12.84
CA PHE A 23 -5.48 0.79 -14.16
C PHE A 23 -3.98 1.09 -14.17
N ASN A 24 -3.26 0.62 -13.17
CA ASN A 24 -1.81 0.83 -13.08
C ASN A 24 -1.08 -0.13 -14.03
N PRO A 25 -0.32 0.38 -15.03
CA PRO A 25 0.41 -0.46 -15.97
C PRO A 25 1.45 -1.37 -15.31
N MET A 26 1.94 -1.03 -14.13
CA MET A 26 2.88 -1.86 -13.38
C MET A 26 2.27 -3.17 -12.87
N GLN A 27 0.96 -3.27 -12.80
CA GLN A 27 0.26 -4.48 -12.35
C GLN A 27 0.42 -5.67 -13.32
N GLY A 28 0.70 -5.41 -14.59
CA GLY A 28 0.90 -6.47 -15.59
C GLY A 28 2.03 -7.45 -15.25
N ARG A 29 3.06 -6.97 -14.54
CA ARG A 29 4.21 -7.80 -14.11
C ARG A 29 3.86 -8.84 -13.05
N TYR A 30 2.82 -8.62 -12.27
CA TYR A 30 2.40 -9.45 -11.13
C TYR A 30 0.98 -9.98 -11.30
N ARG A 31 0.51 -10.11 -12.53
CA ARG A 31 -0.89 -10.46 -12.82
C ARG A 31 -1.32 -11.77 -12.17
N GLU A 32 -0.49 -12.81 -12.24
CA GLU A 32 -0.83 -14.11 -11.64
C GLU A 32 -0.89 -14.04 -10.12
N GLU A 33 0.06 -13.36 -9.50
CA GLU A 33 0.13 -13.19 -8.05
C GLU A 33 -1.01 -12.32 -7.54
N ILE A 34 -1.37 -11.27 -8.28
CA ILE A 34 -2.54 -10.44 -7.97
C ILE A 34 -3.83 -11.26 -8.04
N CYS A 35 -4.00 -12.08 -9.09
CA CYS A 35 -5.15 -12.96 -9.22
C CYS A 35 -5.27 -13.93 -8.05
N LYS A 36 -4.18 -14.55 -7.63
CA LYS A 36 -4.15 -15.44 -6.46
C LYS A 36 -4.54 -14.70 -5.18
N THR A 37 -4.02 -13.51 -4.98
CA THR A 37 -4.36 -12.66 -3.83
C THR A 37 -5.85 -12.30 -3.83
N VAL A 38 -6.40 -11.96 -4.98
CA VAL A 38 -7.84 -11.66 -5.14
C VAL A 38 -8.69 -12.89 -4.85
N GLU A 39 -8.30 -14.08 -5.32
CA GLU A 39 -9.01 -15.33 -5.04
C GLU A 39 -9.02 -15.64 -3.53
N GLU A 40 -7.90 -15.42 -2.86
CA GLU A 40 -7.74 -15.77 -1.45
C GLU A 40 -8.39 -14.74 -0.50
N TYR A 41 -8.23 -13.45 -0.76
CA TYR A 41 -8.63 -12.37 0.16
C TYR A 41 -9.75 -11.48 -0.36
N GLY A 42 -10.20 -11.68 -1.58
CA GLY A 42 -11.21 -10.86 -2.25
C GLY A 42 -10.62 -9.71 -3.05
N ALA A 43 -11.43 -9.17 -3.95
CA ALA A 43 -11.05 -8.04 -4.78
C ALA A 43 -11.01 -6.74 -3.97
N PRO A 44 -10.01 -5.87 -4.20
CA PRO A 44 -10.02 -4.53 -3.62
C PRO A 44 -11.24 -3.73 -4.10
N CYS A 45 -11.88 -3.02 -3.20
CA CYS A 45 -12.95 -2.09 -3.53
C CYS A 45 -12.86 -0.83 -2.68
N LEU A 46 -13.34 0.28 -3.22
CA LEU A 46 -13.39 1.56 -2.54
C LEU A 46 -14.61 1.64 -1.63
N GLU A 47 -14.40 2.11 -0.41
CA GLU A 47 -15.46 2.42 0.53
C GLU A 47 -15.37 3.89 0.92
N GLU A 48 -16.43 4.64 0.60
CA GLU A 48 -16.54 6.02 1.03
C GLU A 48 -17.23 6.07 2.40
N CYS A 49 -16.66 6.85 3.30
CA CYS A 49 -17.22 7.14 4.61
C CYS A 49 -17.19 8.66 4.88
N GLU A 50 -17.80 9.12 5.96
CA GLU A 50 -17.84 10.56 6.29
C GLU A 50 -16.45 11.19 6.42
N SER A 51 -15.48 10.42 6.89
CA SER A 51 -14.10 10.88 7.09
C SER A 51 -13.21 10.75 5.87
N GLY A 52 -13.65 10.10 4.77
CA GLY A 52 -12.86 9.95 3.55
C GLY A 52 -13.08 8.63 2.82
N VAL A 53 -12.06 8.20 2.07
CA VAL A 53 -12.08 6.98 1.26
C VAL A 53 -11.01 6.03 1.76
N ARG A 54 -11.37 4.77 1.90
CA ARG A 54 -10.44 3.68 2.15
C ARG A 54 -10.68 2.53 1.16
N ILE A 55 -9.71 1.63 1.07
CA ILE A 55 -9.81 0.41 0.30
C ILE A 55 -10.03 -0.75 1.27
N LYS A 56 -10.97 -1.61 0.93
CA LYS A 56 -11.20 -2.89 1.61
C LYS A 56 -11.20 -4.02 0.59
N THR A 57 -11.17 -5.24 1.05
CA THR A 57 -11.42 -6.41 0.21
C THR A 57 -12.71 -7.09 0.67
N ASP A 58 -13.36 -7.82 -0.22
CA ASP A 58 -14.66 -8.45 0.08
C ASP A 58 -14.56 -9.44 1.26
N LYS A 59 -13.43 -10.12 1.40
CA LYS A 59 -13.21 -11.12 2.46
C LYS A 59 -12.54 -10.56 3.71
N LEU A 60 -11.94 -9.36 3.64
CA LEU A 60 -11.23 -8.71 4.74
C LEU A 60 -11.68 -7.25 4.87
N PRO A 61 -12.85 -7.00 5.50
CA PRO A 61 -13.35 -5.63 5.65
C PRO A 61 -12.45 -4.76 6.56
N ASP A 62 -11.67 -5.39 7.44
CA ASP A 62 -10.79 -4.70 8.41
C ASP A 62 -9.35 -4.55 7.91
N VAL A 63 -9.10 -4.77 6.62
CA VAL A 63 -7.78 -4.55 6.02
C VAL A 63 -7.31 -3.12 6.28
N GLN A 64 -6.04 -2.98 6.62
CA GLN A 64 -5.44 -1.67 6.90
C GLN A 64 -4.88 -1.03 5.64
N ASN A 65 -4.99 0.29 5.57
CA ASN A 65 -4.53 1.10 4.45
C ASN A 65 -3.37 1.98 4.88
N LEU A 66 -2.39 2.12 4.01
CA LEU A 66 -1.32 3.09 4.15
C LEU A 66 -1.12 3.79 2.80
N TYR A 67 -1.30 5.10 2.79
CA TYR A 67 -1.12 5.92 1.60
C TYR A 67 0.13 6.77 1.72
N ALA A 68 0.94 6.78 0.68
CA ALA A 68 2.01 7.74 0.49
C ALA A 68 1.47 8.91 -0.33
N VAL A 69 1.50 10.10 0.24
CA VAL A 69 0.96 11.30 -0.39
C VAL A 69 2.03 12.38 -0.53
N THR A 70 1.93 13.15 -1.60
CA THR A 70 2.84 14.27 -1.89
C THR A 70 2.04 15.53 -2.17
N GLY A 71 2.69 16.69 -2.14
CA GLY A 71 2.06 17.98 -2.41
C GLY A 71 1.53 18.68 -1.16
N SER A 72 0.90 19.84 -1.39
CA SER A 72 0.26 20.64 -0.35
C SER A 72 -1.19 20.22 -0.12
N SER A 73 -1.80 20.68 0.96
CA SER A 73 -3.21 20.39 1.32
C SER A 73 -4.21 20.64 0.18
N HIS A 74 -3.91 21.60 -0.70
CA HIS A 74 -4.78 21.96 -1.82
C HIS A 74 -4.45 21.20 -3.14
N ARG A 75 -3.31 20.54 -3.20
CA ARG A 75 -2.84 19.79 -4.37
C ARG A 75 -2.20 18.46 -3.97
N LEU A 76 -2.86 17.75 -3.09
CA LEU A 76 -2.40 16.46 -2.63
C LEU A 76 -2.51 15.43 -3.76
N LYS A 77 -1.45 14.64 -3.92
CA LYS A 77 -1.38 13.53 -4.89
C LYS A 77 -1.02 12.25 -4.15
N ILE A 78 -1.65 11.16 -4.54
CA ILE A 78 -1.32 9.84 -4.02
C ILE A 78 -0.17 9.28 -4.85
N ALA A 79 0.98 9.12 -4.22
CA ALA A 79 2.18 8.56 -4.84
C ALA A 79 2.21 7.04 -4.78
N GLY A 80 1.54 6.46 -3.80
CA GLY A 80 1.46 5.02 -3.63
C GLY A 80 0.49 4.63 -2.53
N ALA A 81 0.15 3.35 -2.51
CA ALA A 81 -0.75 2.79 -1.51
C ALA A 81 -0.39 1.35 -1.20
N LEU A 82 -0.70 0.93 0.02
CA LEU A 82 -0.41 -0.40 0.52
C LEU A 82 -1.59 -0.87 1.37
N LEU A 83 -2.01 -2.12 1.13
CA LEU A 83 -2.98 -2.82 1.96
C LEU A 83 -2.25 -3.89 2.75
N TYR A 84 -2.48 -3.95 4.05
CA TYR A 84 -1.87 -4.95 4.91
C TYR A 84 -2.83 -5.48 5.96
N TYR A 85 -2.52 -6.68 6.47
CA TYR A 85 -3.31 -7.35 7.48
C TYR A 85 -2.43 -8.24 8.37
N ARG A 86 -2.84 -8.44 9.60
CA ARG A 86 -2.14 -9.30 10.57
C ARG A 86 -2.87 -10.64 10.69
N PHE A 87 -2.46 -11.64 9.90
CA PHE A 87 -3.04 -12.99 9.95
C PHE A 87 -2.47 -13.83 11.09
N VAL A 88 -1.19 -13.64 11.37
CA VAL A 88 -0.48 -14.32 12.47
C VAL A 88 0.14 -13.28 13.39
N PRO A 89 0.35 -13.60 14.68
CA PRO A 89 0.72 -12.60 15.69
C PRO A 89 2.04 -11.86 15.42
N ASP A 90 3.01 -12.50 14.78
CA ASP A 90 4.35 -11.96 14.58
C ASP A 90 4.58 -11.27 13.24
N THR A 91 3.60 -11.30 12.32
CA THR A 91 3.79 -10.86 10.94
C THR A 91 2.68 -9.93 10.45
N LEU A 92 3.05 -8.78 9.89
CA LEU A 92 2.16 -8.00 9.04
C LEU A 92 2.36 -8.44 7.59
N GLN A 93 1.28 -8.88 6.96
CA GLN A 93 1.29 -9.29 5.56
C GLN A 93 0.80 -8.17 4.68
N ILE A 94 1.61 -7.80 3.68
CA ILE A 94 1.20 -6.89 2.62
C ILE A 94 0.39 -7.70 1.61
N LEU A 95 -0.85 -7.29 1.38
CA LEU A 95 -1.74 -7.90 0.38
C LEU A 95 -1.51 -7.30 -1.00
N HIS A 96 -1.52 -5.99 -1.07
CA HIS A 96 -1.28 -5.23 -2.30
C HIS A 96 -0.40 -4.02 -2.00
N MET A 97 0.50 -3.73 -2.92
CA MET A 97 1.29 -2.50 -2.92
C MET A 97 1.33 -1.96 -4.33
N VAL A 98 0.95 -0.71 -4.49
CA VAL A 98 0.92 -0.02 -5.77
C VAL A 98 1.61 1.33 -5.65
N VAL A 99 2.36 1.69 -6.68
CA VAL A 99 3.07 2.97 -6.75
C VAL A 99 2.71 3.64 -8.06
N TYR A 100 2.42 4.93 -7.99
CA TYR A 100 2.12 5.72 -9.17
C TYR A 100 3.38 5.88 -10.04
N PRO A 101 3.34 5.44 -11.30
CA PRO A 101 4.53 5.42 -12.15
C PRO A 101 4.97 6.81 -12.66
N GLY A 102 4.20 7.86 -12.38
CA GLY A 102 4.42 9.18 -12.91
C GLY A 102 3.82 9.38 -14.30
N ARG A 103 3.91 10.60 -14.81
CA ARG A 103 3.54 10.90 -16.20
C ARG A 103 4.74 10.65 -17.11
N GLY A 104 4.54 9.85 -18.15
CA GLY A 104 5.58 9.50 -19.13
C GLY A 104 6.16 8.10 -18.91
N PRO A 105 7.21 7.71 -19.66
CA PRO A 105 7.93 6.47 -19.39
C PRO A 105 8.43 6.54 -17.94
N GLY A 106 7.91 5.66 -17.08
CA GLY A 106 8.08 5.73 -15.64
C GLY A 106 9.55 5.90 -15.25
N ASN A 107 9.79 6.79 -14.31
CA ASN A 107 11.11 6.90 -13.69
C ASN A 107 11.29 5.76 -12.66
N PRO A 108 12.06 4.70 -12.96
CA PRO A 108 12.23 3.56 -12.07
C PRO A 108 12.77 3.95 -10.69
N GLU A 109 13.65 4.94 -10.64
CA GLU A 109 14.23 5.42 -9.37
C GLU A 109 13.17 6.09 -8.47
N ALA A 110 12.25 6.85 -9.05
CA ALA A 110 11.17 7.47 -8.29
C ALA A 110 10.19 6.42 -7.76
N VAL A 111 9.87 5.40 -8.54
CA VAL A 111 9.02 4.28 -8.12
C VAL A 111 9.68 3.50 -6.98
N GLU A 112 10.96 3.19 -7.11
CA GLU A 112 11.73 2.51 -6.07
C GLU A 112 11.79 3.33 -4.77
N SER A 113 12.05 4.62 -4.87
CA SER A 113 12.10 5.52 -3.71
C SER A 113 10.78 5.58 -2.96
N VAL A 114 9.65 5.64 -3.66
CA VAL A 114 8.32 5.62 -3.03
C VAL A 114 8.06 4.26 -2.39
N SER A 115 8.40 3.16 -3.07
CA SER A 115 8.23 1.81 -2.54
C SER A 115 9.00 1.60 -1.24
N LEU A 116 10.26 2.00 -1.21
CA LEU A 116 11.11 1.91 -0.01
C LEU A 116 10.57 2.79 1.13
N SER A 117 10.09 4.00 0.80
CA SER A 117 9.50 4.89 1.79
C SER A 117 8.24 4.29 2.44
N ILE A 118 7.37 3.67 1.65
CA ILE A 118 6.16 3.00 2.16
C ILE A 118 6.55 1.82 3.06
N LEU A 119 7.50 0.99 2.64
CA LEU A 119 7.99 -0.13 3.46
C LEU A 119 8.62 0.35 4.76
N GLY A 120 9.40 1.42 4.71
CA GLY A 120 10.00 2.04 5.90
C GLY A 120 8.95 2.53 6.88
N GLU A 121 7.87 3.14 6.40
CA GLU A 121 6.76 3.58 7.25
C GLU A 121 6.00 2.39 7.85
N LEU A 122 5.75 1.33 7.06
CA LEU A 122 5.13 0.12 7.58
C LEU A 122 6.01 -0.52 8.66
N ALA A 123 7.33 -0.55 8.49
CA ALA A 123 8.27 -1.01 9.51
C ALA A 123 8.18 -0.17 10.79
N ARG A 124 8.08 1.17 10.65
CA ARG A 124 7.89 2.08 11.79
C ARG A 124 6.58 1.77 12.54
N ILE A 125 5.48 1.60 11.82
CA ILE A 125 4.19 1.21 12.39
C ILE A 125 4.31 -0.14 13.11
N SER A 126 4.95 -1.11 12.48
CA SER A 126 5.14 -2.47 13.01
C SER A 126 5.86 -2.49 14.35
N ARG A 127 6.87 -1.63 14.53
CA ARG A 127 7.62 -1.52 15.79
C ARG A 127 6.76 -1.03 16.96
N GLN A 128 5.63 -0.37 16.67
CA GLN A 128 4.70 0.10 17.68
C GLN A 128 3.66 -0.96 18.06
N ILE A 129 3.60 -2.06 17.33
CA ILE A 129 2.67 -3.16 17.57
C ILE A 129 3.39 -4.27 18.32
N SER A 130 2.91 -4.58 19.51
CA SER A 130 3.50 -5.64 20.33
C SER A 130 3.46 -7.01 19.63
N GLY A 131 4.61 -7.69 19.60
CA GLY A 131 4.76 -9.03 19.06
C GLY A 131 4.98 -9.13 17.56
N VAL A 132 4.92 -8.02 16.81
CA VAL A 132 5.21 -8.03 15.36
C VAL A 132 6.73 -7.97 15.15
N GLU A 133 7.26 -8.96 14.46
CA GLU A 133 8.69 -9.11 14.20
C GLU A 133 9.02 -9.12 12.70
N PHE A 134 8.04 -9.41 11.85
CA PHE A 134 8.22 -9.60 10.41
C PHE A 134 7.21 -8.83 9.58
N ILE A 135 7.63 -8.49 8.37
CA ILE A 135 6.74 -8.05 7.29
C ILE A 135 6.84 -9.07 6.17
N ARG A 136 5.71 -9.56 5.67
CA ARG A 136 5.65 -10.40 4.48
C ARG A 136 5.35 -9.53 3.27
N LEU A 137 6.22 -9.62 2.26
CA LEU A 137 6.09 -8.87 1.02
C LEU A 137 4.87 -9.34 0.21
N PRO A 138 4.28 -8.46 -0.60
CA PRO A 138 3.16 -8.84 -1.46
C PRO A 138 3.62 -9.83 -2.53
N TYR A 139 2.66 -10.67 -2.96
CA TYR A 139 2.84 -11.58 -4.09
C TYR A 139 3.96 -12.60 -3.91
N GLY A 140 4.25 -12.99 -2.67
CA GLY A 140 5.30 -13.95 -2.38
C GLY A 140 5.19 -14.52 -0.97
N THR A 141 6.15 -15.40 -0.64
CA THR A 141 6.23 -16.04 0.67
C THR A 141 7.33 -15.44 1.56
N LYS A 142 8.11 -14.50 1.01
CA LYS A 142 9.26 -13.93 1.71
C LYS A 142 8.85 -13.04 2.87
N ARG A 143 9.36 -13.37 4.06
CA ARG A 143 9.26 -12.52 5.25
C ARG A 143 10.56 -11.75 5.44
N ILE A 144 10.45 -10.49 5.82
CA ILE A 144 11.59 -9.64 6.14
C ILE A 144 11.53 -9.28 7.62
N PRO A 145 12.60 -9.51 8.40
CA PRO A 145 12.66 -9.01 9.76
C PRO A 145 12.56 -7.49 9.79
N ILE A 146 11.76 -6.95 10.69
CA ILE A 146 11.58 -5.49 10.81
C ILE A 146 12.91 -4.79 11.09
N CYS A 147 13.79 -5.43 11.88
CA CYS A 147 15.11 -4.88 12.21
C CYS A 147 16.00 -4.64 10.97
N SER A 148 15.81 -5.39 9.88
CA SER A 148 16.56 -5.18 8.64
C SER A 148 16.04 -3.99 7.81
N LEU A 149 14.89 -3.42 8.16
CA LEU A 149 14.29 -2.27 7.50
C LEU A 149 14.54 -0.95 8.25
N SER A 150 15.40 -0.96 9.24
CA SER A 150 15.66 0.20 10.12
C SER A 150 16.32 1.39 9.43
N ASN A 151 16.92 1.17 8.27
CA ASN A 151 17.71 2.17 7.54
C ASN A 151 17.03 2.65 6.23
N LEU A 152 15.74 2.39 6.07
CA LEU A 152 14.96 2.85 4.91
C LEU A 152 14.39 4.26 5.11
#